data_f4235a5e6b3e81040703ccfdf4ebc32d
#
_entry.id   f4235a5e6b3e81040703ccfdf4ebc32d
#
_cell.length_a   1.000
_cell.length_b   1.000
_cell.length_c   1.000
_cell.angle_alpha   90.00
_cell.angle_beta   90.00
_cell.angle_gamma   90.00
#
_symmetry.space_group_name_H-M   'P 1'
#
loop_
_entity.id
_entity.type
_entity.pdbx_description
1 polymer ?
#
loop_
_entity_poly.entity_id
_entity_poly.type
_entity_poly.pdbx_seq_one_letter_code
_entity_poly.pdbx_strand_id
1 'polypeptide(L)'
;MPVLDKRGQKNRRRARIRRKIFGTAECPRLSVYRSNIHIYAQLVDDLEGHTLVAADSREVEEAENRTDAARKVGELIAERAGGAGIEVAVFDRGGNKYHGRIAALAQGARSGGLKI
;
A
#
# COMPACT_ATOMS: atom_id res chain seq x y z
N MET A 1 -4.83 -14.84 -29.81
CA MET A 1 -4.44 -13.72 -28.93
C MET A 1 -3.12 -14.06 -28.25
N PRO A 2 -2.17 -13.12 -28.20
CA PRO A 2 -0.95 -13.38 -27.47
C PRO A 2 -1.26 -13.53 -25.98
N VAL A 3 -0.63 -14.52 -25.35
CA VAL A 3 -0.74 -14.74 -23.91
C VAL A 3 0.22 -13.78 -23.23
N LEU A 4 -0.31 -12.96 -22.31
CA LEU A 4 0.52 -12.08 -21.50
C LEU A 4 1.29 -12.90 -20.47
N ASP A 5 2.57 -12.57 -20.24
CA ASP A 5 3.34 -13.13 -19.15
C ASP A 5 2.81 -12.62 -17.79
N LYS A 6 3.38 -13.09 -16.68
CA LYS A 6 2.94 -12.71 -15.34
C LYS A 6 3.05 -11.20 -15.09
N ARG A 7 4.10 -10.57 -15.62
CA ARG A 7 4.34 -9.13 -15.47
C ARG A 7 3.29 -8.32 -16.24
N GLY A 8 2.99 -8.71 -17.48
CA GLY A 8 1.98 -8.06 -18.30
C GLY A 8 0.59 -8.20 -17.69
N GLN A 9 0.26 -9.37 -17.17
CA GLN A 9 -1.02 -9.61 -16.47
C GLN A 9 -1.15 -8.75 -15.23
N LYS A 10 -0.09 -8.61 -14.42
CA LYS A 10 -0.07 -7.77 -13.23
C LYS A 10 -0.25 -6.29 -13.59
N ASN A 11 0.44 -5.81 -14.61
CA ASN A 11 0.32 -4.43 -15.07
C ASN A 11 -1.09 -4.12 -15.56
N ARG A 12 -1.73 -5.06 -16.23
CA ARG A 12 -3.12 -4.95 -16.69
C ARG A 12 -4.10 -4.85 -15.52
N ARG A 13 -3.92 -5.68 -14.48
CA ARG A 13 -4.74 -5.62 -13.28
C ARG A 13 -4.56 -4.30 -12.55
N ARG A 14 -3.32 -3.82 -12.44
CA ARG A 14 -2.99 -2.52 -11.83
C ARG A 14 -3.70 -1.38 -12.54
N ALA A 15 -3.64 -1.34 -13.88
CA ALA A 15 -4.32 -0.33 -14.68
C ALA A 15 -5.83 -0.35 -14.46
N ARG A 16 -6.43 -1.53 -14.37
CA ARG A 16 -7.86 -1.69 -14.10
C ARG A 16 -8.25 -1.14 -12.74
N ILE A 17 -7.45 -1.42 -11.71
CA ILE A 17 -7.69 -0.94 -10.34
C ILE A 17 -7.58 0.58 -10.31
N ARG A 18 -6.56 1.18 -10.94
CA ARG A 18 -6.32 2.63 -10.94
C ARG A 18 -7.37 3.44 -11.69
N ARG A 19 -8.12 2.82 -12.59
CA ARG A 19 -9.28 3.49 -13.20
C ARG A 19 -10.38 3.82 -12.20
N LYS A 20 -10.47 3.05 -11.13
CA LYS A 20 -11.50 3.18 -10.10
C LYS A 20 -11.00 3.87 -8.84
N ILE A 21 -9.68 3.94 -8.64
CA ILE A 21 -9.05 4.44 -7.44
C ILE A 21 -8.18 5.64 -7.79
N PHE A 22 -8.49 6.77 -7.16
CA PHE A 22 -7.76 8.02 -7.36
C PHE A 22 -7.54 8.70 -6.01
N GLY A 23 -6.29 9.04 -5.71
CA GLY A 23 -5.91 9.67 -4.45
C GLY A 23 -5.89 11.19 -4.52
N THR A 24 -6.30 11.81 -3.43
CA THR A 24 -6.23 13.27 -3.24
C THR A 24 -5.47 13.56 -1.93
N ALA A 25 -5.18 14.84 -1.65
CA ALA A 25 -4.52 15.22 -0.40
C ALA A 25 -5.37 14.85 0.83
N GLU A 26 -6.70 14.91 0.71
CA GLU A 26 -7.65 14.63 1.80
C GLU A 26 -7.91 13.14 1.97
N CYS A 27 -7.89 12.39 0.86
CA CYS A 27 -8.07 10.95 0.84
C CYS A 27 -7.06 10.34 -0.15
N PRO A 28 -5.79 10.21 0.25
CA PRO A 28 -4.74 9.74 -0.65
C PRO A 28 -4.90 8.26 -1.00
N ARG A 29 -4.21 7.84 -2.04
CA ARG A 29 -4.18 6.45 -2.48
C ARG A 29 -3.04 5.73 -1.73
N LEU A 30 -3.40 4.72 -0.94
CA LEU A 30 -2.43 3.84 -0.27
C LEU A 30 -1.95 2.81 -1.29
N SER A 31 -0.78 3.04 -1.85
CA SER A 31 -0.16 2.21 -2.85
C SER A 31 0.83 1.25 -2.20
N VAL A 32 0.76 -0.03 -2.57
CA VAL A 32 1.59 -1.09 -1.99
C VAL A 32 2.43 -1.74 -3.08
N TYR A 33 3.74 -1.84 -2.85
CA TYR A 33 4.69 -2.54 -3.70
C TYR A 33 5.32 -3.69 -2.92
N ARG A 34 5.39 -4.85 -3.54
CA ARG A 34 5.89 -6.07 -2.92
C ARG A 34 6.97 -6.72 -3.78
N SER A 35 8.14 -6.98 -3.17
CA SER A 35 9.14 -7.88 -3.71
C SER A 35 9.14 -9.19 -2.92
N ASN A 36 10.04 -10.12 -3.25
CA ASN A 36 10.15 -11.38 -2.51
C ASN A 36 10.50 -11.17 -1.04
N ILE A 37 11.33 -10.18 -0.74
CA ILE A 37 11.88 -9.95 0.61
C ILE A 37 11.20 -8.77 1.31
N HIS A 38 10.91 -7.70 0.57
CA HIS A 38 10.44 -6.45 1.14
C HIS A 38 9.05 -6.05 0.68
N ILE A 39 8.39 -5.25 1.48
CA ILE A 39 7.13 -4.60 1.15
C ILE A 39 7.27 -3.11 1.43
N TYR A 40 6.67 -2.30 0.56
CA TYR A 40 6.76 -0.84 0.60
C TYR A 40 5.37 -0.25 0.41
N ALA A 41 5.03 0.74 1.20
CA ALA A 41 3.74 1.43 1.13
C ALA A 41 3.95 2.95 1.03
N GLN A 42 3.08 3.62 0.30
CA GLN A 42 3.08 5.07 0.22
C GLN A 42 1.65 5.60 0.07
N LEU A 43 1.43 6.78 0.63
CA LEU A 43 0.19 7.54 0.44
C LEU A 43 0.45 8.60 -0.63
N VAL A 44 -0.30 8.53 -1.72
CA VAL A 44 -0.07 9.33 -2.93
C VAL A 44 -1.25 10.27 -3.18
N ASP A 45 -0.94 11.54 -3.43
CA ASP A 45 -1.88 12.52 -3.97
C ASP A 45 -1.71 12.52 -5.49
N ASP A 46 -2.68 11.94 -6.21
CA ASP A 46 -2.62 11.83 -7.66
C ASP A 46 -2.92 13.15 -8.38
N LEU A 47 -3.60 14.09 -7.70
CA LEU A 47 -3.85 15.42 -8.26
C LEU A 47 -2.56 16.21 -8.41
N GLU A 48 -1.71 16.18 -7.39
CA GLU A 48 -0.44 16.91 -7.38
C GLU A 48 0.75 16.03 -7.81
N GLY A 49 0.53 14.72 -8.00
CA GLY A 49 1.61 13.80 -8.33
C GLY A 49 2.64 13.68 -7.22
N HIS A 50 2.21 13.70 -5.96
CA HIS A 50 3.07 13.83 -4.79
C HIS A 50 2.85 12.70 -3.79
N THR A 51 3.95 12.13 -3.29
CA THR A 51 3.92 11.15 -2.20
C THR A 51 3.93 11.89 -0.86
N LEU A 52 2.87 11.71 -0.08
CA LEU A 52 2.69 12.41 1.18
C LEU A 52 3.46 11.75 2.32
N VAL A 53 3.34 10.43 2.46
CA VAL A 53 4.08 9.63 3.44
C VAL A 53 4.43 8.27 2.84
N ALA A 54 5.48 7.65 3.36
CA ALA A 54 5.95 6.34 2.91
C ALA A 54 6.46 5.51 4.08
N ALA A 55 6.44 4.18 3.94
CA ALA A 55 7.01 3.25 4.89
C ALA A 55 7.50 1.99 4.17
N ASP A 56 8.60 1.40 4.65
CA ASP A 56 9.26 0.24 4.05
C ASP A 56 9.54 -0.80 5.14
N SER A 57 9.46 -2.07 4.80
CA SER A 57 9.79 -3.17 5.71
C SER A 57 11.24 -3.13 6.21
N ARG A 58 12.14 -2.45 5.48
CA ARG A 58 13.52 -2.24 5.93
C ARG A 58 13.62 -1.36 7.16
N GLU A 59 12.61 -0.56 7.45
CA GLU A 59 12.53 0.30 8.64
C GLU A 59 12.02 -0.46 9.86
N VAL A 60 11.49 -1.66 9.66
CA VAL A 60 10.97 -2.52 10.73
C VAL A 60 12.10 -3.39 11.27
N GLU A 61 12.50 -3.15 12.51
CA GLU A 61 13.63 -3.85 13.14
C GLU A 61 13.27 -5.22 13.68
N GLU A 62 12.04 -5.38 14.19
CA GLU A 62 11.59 -6.62 14.82
C GLU A 62 10.34 -7.17 14.14
N ALA A 63 10.51 -8.25 13.39
CA ALA A 63 9.39 -8.96 12.78
C ALA A 63 9.66 -10.46 12.82
N GLU A 64 8.65 -11.24 13.15
CA GLU A 64 8.74 -12.70 13.24
C GLU A 64 8.87 -13.35 11.87
N ASN A 65 8.23 -12.73 10.86
CA ASN A 65 8.23 -13.21 9.48
C ASN A 65 7.85 -12.05 8.55
N ARG A 66 7.77 -12.33 7.24
CA ARG A 66 7.45 -11.31 6.24
C ARG A 66 6.02 -10.77 6.37
N THR A 67 5.07 -11.60 6.80
CA THR A 67 3.69 -11.18 7.04
C THR A 67 3.60 -10.23 8.24
N ASP A 68 4.32 -10.53 9.31
CA ASP A 68 4.41 -9.66 10.48
C ASP A 68 5.10 -8.33 10.12
N ALA A 69 6.15 -8.38 9.31
CA ALA A 69 6.82 -7.17 8.80
C ALA A 69 5.84 -6.30 8.02
N ALA A 70 5.01 -6.89 7.16
CA ALA A 70 4.00 -6.17 6.38
C ALA A 70 2.96 -5.50 7.29
N ARG A 71 2.50 -6.19 8.33
CA ARG A 71 1.57 -5.64 9.32
C ARG A 71 2.19 -4.41 10.01
N LYS A 72 3.46 -4.51 10.40
CA LYS A 72 4.19 -3.42 11.04
C LYS A 72 4.42 -2.24 10.09
N VAL A 73 4.64 -2.48 8.82
CA VAL A 73 4.68 -1.42 7.79
C VAL A 73 3.32 -0.70 7.72
N GLY A 74 2.22 -1.44 7.78
CA GLY A 74 0.88 -0.85 7.84
C GLY A 74 0.69 0.04 9.06
N GLU A 75 1.11 -0.43 10.23
CA GLU A 75 1.05 0.36 11.47
C GLU A 75 1.91 1.63 11.36
N LEU A 76 3.09 1.51 10.78
CA LEU A 76 4.01 2.63 10.57
C LEU A 76 3.46 3.68 9.62
N ILE A 77 2.86 3.25 8.50
CA ILE A 77 2.24 4.18 7.54
C ILE A 77 1.05 4.91 8.19
N ALA A 78 0.26 4.22 9.02
CA ALA A 78 -0.85 4.84 9.74
C ALA A 78 -0.36 5.86 10.75
N GLU A 79 0.72 5.58 11.47
CA GLU A 79 1.34 6.51 12.41
C GLU A 79 1.82 7.77 11.69
N ARG A 80 2.51 7.61 10.57
CA ARG A 80 3.01 8.72 9.76
C ARG A 80 1.88 9.52 9.12
N ALA A 81 0.82 8.85 8.72
CA ALA A 81 -0.39 9.50 8.20
C ALA A 81 -1.05 10.36 9.28
N GLY A 82 -1.16 9.85 10.50
CA GLY A 82 -1.67 10.61 11.64
C GLY A 82 -0.86 11.87 11.91
N GLY A 83 0.46 11.77 11.86
CA GLY A 83 1.38 12.91 11.99
C GLY A 83 1.23 13.94 10.88
N ALA A 84 0.78 13.54 9.70
CA ALA A 84 0.53 14.41 8.56
C ALA A 84 -0.92 14.90 8.47
N GLY A 85 -1.78 14.51 9.43
CA GLY A 85 -3.19 14.90 9.44
C GLY A 85 -4.07 14.10 8.48
N ILE A 86 -3.62 12.94 8.04
CA ILE A 86 -4.36 12.07 7.12
C ILE A 86 -5.12 11.01 7.93
N GLU A 87 -6.45 10.98 7.80
CA GLU A 87 -7.32 10.06 8.54
C GLU A 87 -7.89 8.93 7.67
N VAL A 88 -8.04 9.18 6.37
CA VAL A 88 -8.65 8.24 5.44
C VAL A 88 -7.77 8.06 4.20
N ALA A 89 -7.86 6.90 3.58
CA ALA A 89 -7.15 6.60 2.33
C ALA A 89 -7.94 5.57 1.53
N VAL A 90 -7.73 5.53 0.22
CA VAL A 90 -8.23 4.45 -0.64
C VAL A 90 -7.11 3.44 -0.87
N PHE A 91 -7.43 2.16 -0.75
CA PHE A 91 -6.43 1.10 -0.82
C PHE A 91 -6.22 0.64 -2.26
N ASP A 92 -4.98 0.76 -2.74
CA ASP A 92 -4.54 0.26 -4.04
C ASP A 92 -3.55 -0.89 -3.82
N ARG A 93 -3.99 -2.10 -4.04
CA ARG A 93 -3.18 -3.31 -3.86
C ARG A 93 -2.15 -3.54 -4.98
N GLY A 94 -2.06 -2.64 -5.98
CA GLY A 94 -1.04 -2.67 -7.03
C GLY A 94 -1.12 -3.88 -7.96
N GLY A 95 -2.32 -4.44 -8.18
CA GLY A 95 -2.51 -5.66 -8.96
C GLY A 95 -2.21 -6.95 -8.20
N ASN A 96 -1.81 -6.88 -6.94
CA ASN A 96 -1.63 -8.06 -6.08
C ASN A 96 -2.99 -8.52 -5.53
N LYS A 97 -3.10 -9.81 -5.19
CA LYS A 97 -4.28 -10.33 -4.52
C LYS A 97 -4.33 -9.78 -3.09
N TYR A 98 -5.53 -9.52 -2.59
CA TYR A 98 -5.74 -9.15 -1.19
C TYR A 98 -5.58 -10.39 -0.32
N HIS A 99 -4.33 -10.77 -0.05
CA HIS A 99 -3.97 -12.00 0.61
C HIS A 99 -2.57 -11.88 1.23
N GLY A 100 -2.29 -12.65 2.27
CA GLY A 100 -0.97 -12.72 2.89
C GLY A 100 -0.44 -11.37 3.33
N ARG A 101 0.72 -10.98 2.82
CA ARG A 101 1.39 -9.73 3.18
C ARG A 101 0.58 -8.49 2.84
N ILE A 102 -0.13 -8.49 1.72
CA ILE A 102 -0.95 -7.35 1.30
C ILE A 102 -2.11 -7.12 2.29
N ALA A 103 -2.80 -8.19 2.65
CA ALA A 103 -3.88 -8.14 3.65
C ALA A 103 -3.34 -7.74 5.03
N ALA A 104 -2.18 -8.27 5.43
CA ALA A 104 -1.54 -7.94 6.71
C ALA A 104 -1.20 -6.45 6.81
N LEU A 105 -0.66 -5.86 5.74
CA LEU A 105 -0.37 -4.43 5.69
C LEU A 105 -1.65 -3.59 5.85
N ALA A 106 -2.70 -3.95 5.14
CA ALA A 106 -3.99 -3.25 5.25
C ALA A 106 -4.57 -3.34 6.67
N GLN A 107 -4.50 -4.51 7.29
CA GLN A 107 -4.94 -4.71 8.67
C GLN A 107 -4.11 -3.87 9.65
N GLY A 108 -2.79 -3.82 9.46
CA GLY A 108 -1.89 -2.99 10.27
C GLY A 108 -2.24 -1.51 10.17
N ALA A 109 -2.51 -1.03 8.96
CA ALA A 109 -2.92 0.36 8.73
C ALA A 109 -4.24 0.67 9.45
N ARG A 110 -5.22 -0.23 9.38
CA ARG A 110 -6.50 -0.07 10.08
C ARG A 110 -6.32 -0.08 11.59
N SER A 111 -5.49 -0.99 12.11
CA SER A 111 -5.16 -1.06 13.54
C SER A 111 -4.49 0.21 14.04
N GLY A 112 -3.70 0.86 13.20
CA GLY A 112 -3.04 2.14 13.50
C GLY A 112 -3.95 3.36 13.41
N GLY A 113 -5.21 3.18 13.02
CA GLY A 113 -6.20 4.25 12.98
C GLY A 113 -6.48 4.83 11.59
N LEU A 114 -5.82 4.35 10.55
CA LEU A 114 -6.07 4.80 9.18
C LEU A 114 -7.30 4.08 8.63
N LYS A 115 -8.28 4.83 8.17
CA LYS A 115 -9.50 4.28 7.54
C LYS A 115 -9.24 4.04 6.06
N ILE A 116 -9.29 2.79 5.69
CA ILE A 116 -9.11 2.37 4.30
C ILE A 116 -10.20 1.41 3.85
#